data_0ffcfb90f1a8c1bf92b2fa8ea0012b29
#
_entry.id   0ffcfb90f1a8c1bf92b2fa8ea0012b29
#
_cell.length_a   1.000
_cell.length_b   1.000
_cell.length_c   1.000
_cell.angle_alpha   90.00
_cell.angle_beta   90.00
_cell.angle_gamma   90.00
#
_symmetry.space_group_name_H-M   'P 1'
#
loop_
_entity.id
_entity.type
_entity.pdbx_description
1 polymer ?
#
loop_
_entity_poly.entity_id
_entity_poly.type
_entity_poly.pdbx_seq_one_letter_code
_entity_poly.pdbx_strand_id
1 'polypeptide(L)'
;MIITTPVLLYVQHVSQQYSLPKASLFAKAGHVQALNDVSFQLSAGKSLGIVGESGSGKSTLARLVMALEKPTQGQVLFKGQDLNALPHEQLRAARSEFQMVFQDPYGSLDPRQKILKIVAEPLHSTVHGATGQSLSAQDIKDRAAQALTEVGLRASDLDKYPHEFSGGQRQRIAIARALITRPALIVADEPVSALDVSVQAQVLNLMMDLQDRLGLSYLFVSHDLAVVNLMCDDVIVLQHGHVVEAGASEDIFQNAQHPYTQALLAAIPGHAHVASRVSA
;
A
#
# COMPACT_ATOMS: atom_id res chain seq x y z
N MET A 1 1.65 -26.29 -19.61
CA MET A 1 1.85 -24.87 -19.95
C MET A 1 1.99 -24.14 -18.60
N ILE A 2 3.21 -23.80 -18.18
CA ILE A 2 3.42 -23.07 -16.91
C ILE A 2 2.98 -21.63 -17.18
N ILE A 3 1.80 -21.24 -16.69
CA ILE A 3 1.35 -19.86 -16.72
C ILE A 3 2.19 -19.11 -15.68
N THR A 4 3.30 -18.53 -16.10
CA THR A 4 4.06 -17.62 -15.25
C THR A 4 3.24 -16.34 -15.10
N THR A 5 2.74 -16.06 -13.90
CA THR A 5 2.04 -14.81 -13.60
C THR A 5 2.98 -13.63 -13.90
N PRO A 6 2.56 -12.63 -14.69
CA PRO A 6 3.43 -11.52 -15.07
C PRO A 6 3.81 -10.69 -13.85
N VAL A 7 5.07 -10.25 -13.81
CA VAL A 7 5.54 -9.31 -12.79
C VAL A 7 4.85 -7.96 -12.99
N LEU A 8 4.13 -7.50 -11.98
CA LEU A 8 3.41 -6.23 -11.98
C LEU A 8 4.29 -5.08 -11.52
N LEU A 9 5.01 -5.29 -10.39
CA LEU A 9 5.91 -4.31 -9.79
C LEU A 9 7.28 -4.97 -9.61
N TYR A 10 8.34 -4.27 -10.00
CA TYR A 10 9.70 -4.69 -9.74
C TYR A 10 10.53 -3.52 -9.20
N VAL A 11 11.00 -3.66 -7.98
CA VAL A 11 11.93 -2.75 -7.31
C VAL A 11 13.33 -3.33 -7.45
N GLN A 12 14.26 -2.57 -8.03
CA GLN A 12 15.61 -3.03 -8.39
C GLN A 12 16.66 -2.15 -7.74
N HIS A 13 17.43 -2.71 -6.82
CA HIS A 13 18.60 -2.07 -6.19
C HIS A 13 18.31 -0.66 -5.66
N VAL A 14 17.12 -0.46 -5.08
CA VAL A 14 16.66 0.85 -4.63
C VAL A 14 17.36 1.24 -3.33
N SER A 15 18.01 2.40 -3.37
CA SER A 15 18.57 3.07 -2.20
C SER A 15 18.00 4.48 -2.07
N GLN A 16 17.74 4.91 -0.83
CA GLN A 16 17.25 6.25 -0.54
C GLN A 16 18.02 6.90 0.59
N GLN A 17 18.55 8.08 0.31
CA GLN A 17 19.30 8.88 1.26
C GLN A 17 18.69 10.27 1.41
N TYR A 18 18.50 10.70 2.64
CA TYR A 18 18.02 12.05 2.95
C TYR A 18 19.13 12.90 3.54
N SER A 19 19.25 14.14 3.07
CA SER A 19 20.16 15.12 3.64
C SER A 19 19.57 15.71 4.91
N LEU A 20 20.33 15.72 6.01
CA LEU A 20 19.95 16.40 7.24
C LEU A 20 20.26 17.90 7.14
N PRO A 21 19.48 18.76 7.84
CA PRO A 21 19.81 20.16 7.95
C PRO A 21 21.23 20.34 8.52
N LYS A 22 21.96 21.32 7.98
CA LYS A 22 23.30 21.65 8.50
C LYS A 22 23.17 22.17 9.93
N ALA A 23 23.98 21.64 10.85
CA ALA A 23 24.02 22.10 12.25
C ALA A 23 24.59 23.53 12.37
N SER A 24 25.41 23.98 11.38
CA SER A 24 25.90 25.35 11.24
C SER A 24 26.23 25.67 9.79
N LEU A 25 26.44 26.96 9.46
CA LEU A 25 26.78 27.41 8.09
C LEU A 25 28.04 26.73 7.52
N PHE A 26 28.96 26.28 8.38
CA PHE A 26 30.23 25.65 7.98
C PHE A 26 30.23 24.12 8.19
N ALA A 27 29.17 23.55 8.76
CA ALA A 27 29.09 22.10 8.94
C ALA A 27 28.71 21.39 7.61
N LYS A 28 29.32 20.22 7.38
CA LYS A 28 28.84 19.33 6.31
C LYS A 28 27.44 18.84 6.67
N ALA A 29 26.55 18.79 5.69
CA ALA A 29 25.24 18.17 5.87
C ALA A 29 25.43 16.70 6.26
N GLY A 30 24.78 16.25 7.32
CA GLY A 30 24.65 14.83 7.63
C GLY A 30 23.70 14.16 6.62
N HIS A 31 23.78 12.84 6.51
CA HIS A 31 22.88 12.06 5.68
C HIS A 31 22.30 10.91 6.50
N VAL A 32 21.04 10.56 6.24
CA VAL A 32 20.37 9.37 6.79
C VAL A 32 20.07 8.44 5.63
N GLN A 33 20.58 7.21 5.70
CA GLN A 33 20.26 6.15 4.76
C GLN A 33 18.94 5.53 5.21
N ALA A 34 17.85 5.78 4.46
CA ALA A 34 16.54 5.26 4.77
C ALA A 34 16.31 3.87 4.13
N LEU A 35 16.89 3.63 2.95
CA LEU A 35 16.87 2.35 2.26
C LEU A 35 18.24 2.09 1.62
N ASN A 36 18.67 0.84 1.63
CA ASN A 36 19.96 0.43 1.08
C ASN A 36 19.83 -0.87 0.30
N ASP A 37 19.97 -0.78 -1.02
CA ASP A 37 19.97 -1.92 -1.96
C ASP A 37 18.75 -2.85 -1.85
N VAL A 38 17.55 -2.27 -1.77
CA VAL A 38 16.29 -3.02 -1.66
C VAL A 38 15.85 -3.50 -3.04
N SER A 39 15.63 -4.82 -3.16
CA SER A 39 15.13 -5.44 -4.40
C SER A 39 14.03 -6.45 -4.11
N PHE A 40 12.93 -6.41 -4.87
CA PHE A 40 11.83 -7.39 -4.80
C PHE A 40 10.93 -7.33 -6.02
N GLN A 41 10.06 -8.33 -6.17
CA GLN A 41 9.05 -8.39 -7.21
C GLN A 41 7.67 -8.66 -6.60
N LEU A 42 6.63 -8.12 -7.24
CA LEU A 42 5.24 -8.45 -6.96
C LEU A 42 4.56 -8.87 -8.26
N SER A 43 4.02 -10.07 -8.29
CA SER A 43 3.26 -10.59 -9.43
C SER A 43 1.84 -10.05 -9.45
N ALA A 44 1.22 -10.00 -10.64
CA ALA A 44 -0.17 -9.57 -10.79
C ALA A 44 -1.13 -10.50 -10.02
N GLY A 45 -2.11 -9.92 -9.33
CA GLY A 45 -3.10 -10.64 -8.52
C GLY A 45 -2.56 -11.18 -7.19
N LYS A 46 -1.29 -10.89 -6.84
CA LYS A 46 -0.65 -11.32 -5.60
C LYS A 46 -0.54 -10.18 -4.59
N SER A 47 -0.31 -10.55 -3.33
CA SER A 47 -0.09 -9.63 -2.23
C SER A 47 1.29 -9.82 -1.60
N LEU A 48 2.01 -8.70 -1.39
CA LEU A 48 3.33 -8.68 -0.77
C LEU A 48 3.30 -7.81 0.48
N GLY A 49 3.67 -8.40 1.61
CA GLY A 49 3.81 -7.72 2.89
C GLY A 49 5.20 -7.11 3.07
N ILE A 50 5.27 -5.88 3.55
CA ILE A 50 6.50 -5.24 4.01
C ILE A 50 6.38 -5.02 5.50
N VAL A 51 7.21 -5.72 6.29
CA VAL A 51 7.19 -5.66 7.75
C VAL A 51 8.50 -5.16 8.32
N GLY A 52 8.47 -4.70 9.56
CA GLY A 52 9.63 -4.21 10.31
C GLY A 52 9.22 -3.15 11.33
N GLU A 53 10.11 -2.81 12.25
CA GLU A 53 9.89 -1.77 13.27
C GLU A 53 9.68 -0.38 12.67
N SER A 54 9.22 0.57 13.51
CA SER A 54 9.17 1.98 13.14
C SER A 54 10.56 2.48 12.75
N GLY A 55 10.66 3.22 11.65
CA GLY A 55 11.96 3.71 11.14
C GLY A 55 12.74 2.69 10.29
N SER A 56 12.25 1.48 10.04
CA SER A 56 12.95 0.49 9.19
C SER A 56 13.00 0.85 7.69
N GLY A 57 12.23 1.86 7.24
CA GLY A 57 12.20 2.31 5.84
C GLY A 57 10.92 1.98 5.07
N LYS A 58 9.91 1.33 5.69
CA LYS A 58 8.68 0.88 5.02
C LYS A 58 7.92 1.99 4.29
N SER A 59 7.60 3.08 4.99
CA SER A 59 6.86 4.20 4.37
C SER A 59 7.69 4.95 3.34
N THR A 60 9.03 4.98 3.47
CA THR A 60 9.93 5.47 2.42
C THR A 60 9.80 4.59 1.16
N LEU A 61 9.83 3.27 1.33
CA LEU A 61 9.66 2.33 0.22
C LEU A 61 8.29 2.48 -0.45
N ALA A 62 7.21 2.61 0.32
CA ALA A 62 5.87 2.88 -0.21
C ALA A 62 5.83 4.17 -1.06
N ARG A 63 6.46 5.26 -0.61
CA ARG A 63 6.52 6.52 -1.37
C ARG A 63 7.30 6.39 -2.67
N LEU A 64 8.39 5.63 -2.68
CA LEU A 64 9.16 5.36 -3.90
C LEU A 64 8.37 4.52 -4.90
N VAL A 65 7.66 3.49 -4.43
CA VAL A 65 6.77 2.67 -5.28
C VAL A 65 5.65 3.51 -5.88
N MET A 66 5.09 4.45 -5.13
CA MET A 66 4.07 5.39 -5.61
C MET A 66 4.65 6.51 -6.51
N ALA A 67 5.96 6.50 -6.76
CA ALA A 67 6.68 7.56 -7.47
C ALA A 67 6.36 8.97 -6.91
N LEU A 68 6.14 9.07 -5.60
CA LEU A 68 5.99 10.34 -4.88
C LEU A 68 7.36 10.97 -4.62
N GLU A 69 8.38 10.14 -4.53
CA GLU A 69 9.80 10.51 -4.42
C GLU A 69 10.60 9.72 -5.45
N LYS A 70 11.74 10.27 -5.87
CA LYS A 70 12.68 9.57 -6.75
C LYS A 70 13.76 8.89 -5.90
N PRO A 71 14.08 7.61 -6.13
CA PRO A 71 15.16 6.96 -5.40
C PRO A 71 16.52 7.61 -5.70
N THR A 72 17.42 7.59 -4.72
CA THR A 72 18.79 8.07 -4.89
C THR A 72 19.57 7.15 -5.84
N GLN A 73 19.30 5.84 -5.79
CA GLN A 73 19.85 4.82 -6.70
C GLN A 73 18.80 3.74 -6.95
N GLY A 74 18.98 3.00 -8.05
CA GLY A 74 18.08 1.94 -8.45
C GLY A 74 16.84 2.45 -9.21
N GLN A 75 15.88 1.59 -9.43
CA GLN A 75 14.68 1.90 -10.22
C GLN A 75 13.45 1.15 -9.72
N VAL A 76 12.28 1.74 -9.99
CA VAL A 76 10.97 1.14 -9.71
C VAL A 76 10.24 0.95 -11.03
N LEU A 77 10.06 -0.31 -11.43
CA LEU A 77 9.39 -0.69 -12.65
C LEU A 77 7.95 -1.13 -12.35
N PHE A 78 6.99 -0.47 -12.98
CA PHE A 78 5.60 -0.89 -12.95
C PHE A 78 5.19 -1.35 -14.36
N LYS A 79 4.72 -2.59 -14.50
CA LYS A 79 4.44 -3.22 -15.81
C LYS A 79 5.62 -3.09 -16.78
N GLY A 80 6.86 -3.21 -16.26
CA GLY A 80 8.08 -3.11 -17.03
C GLY A 80 8.54 -1.69 -17.38
N GLN A 81 7.83 -0.64 -16.97
CA GLN A 81 8.19 0.76 -17.21
C GLN A 81 8.79 1.40 -15.95
N ASP A 82 9.96 2.03 -16.08
CA ASP A 82 10.54 2.79 -14.96
C ASP A 82 9.73 4.06 -14.69
N LEU A 83 9.03 4.08 -13.55
CA LEU A 83 8.17 5.20 -13.15
C LEU A 83 8.93 6.52 -13.03
N ASN A 84 10.21 6.48 -12.67
CA ASN A 84 11.04 7.67 -12.46
C ASN A 84 11.66 8.22 -13.75
N ALA A 85 11.62 7.44 -14.84
CA ALA A 85 12.04 7.85 -16.18
C ALA A 85 10.87 8.40 -17.02
N LEU A 86 9.62 8.20 -16.59
CA LEU A 86 8.45 8.66 -17.33
C LEU A 86 8.34 10.18 -17.32
N PRO A 87 7.97 10.79 -18.46
CA PRO A 87 7.52 12.17 -18.50
C PRO A 87 6.32 12.39 -17.58
N HIS A 88 6.17 13.61 -17.05
CA HIS A 88 5.14 13.93 -16.05
C HIS A 88 3.71 13.52 -16.45
N GLU A 89 3.33 13.72 -17.72
CA GLU A 89 2.00 13.33 -18.21
C GLU A 89 1.82 11.80 -18.25
N GLN A 90 2.86 11.06 -18.67
CA GLN A 90 2.81 9.60 -18.70
C GLN A 90 2.80 9.03 -17.28
N LEU A 91 3.57 9.60 -16.34
CA LEU A 91 3.53 9.22 -14.94
C LEU A 91 2.14 9.50 -14.33
N ARG A 92 1.53 10.64 -14.67
CA ARG A 92 0.17 10.98 -14.24
C ARG A 92 -0.85 9.96 -14.75
N ALA A 93 -0.74 9.53 -16.01
CA ALA A 93 -1.58 8.48 -16.57
C ALA A 93 -1.33 7.13 -15.87
N ALA A 94 -0.08 6.74 -15.66
CA ALA A 94 0.29 5.50 -14.97
C ALA A 94 -0.24 5.44 -13.54
N ARG A 95 -0.32 6.56 -12.83
CA ARG A 95 -0.87 6.63 -11.45
C ARG A 95 -2.35 6.25 -11.34
N SER A 96 -3.10 6.19 -12.44
CA SER A 96 -4.45 5.62 -12.42
C SER A 96 -4.46 4.11 -12.17
N GLU A 97 -3.35 3.44 -12.50
CA GLU A 97 -3.22 1.99 -12.40
C GLU A 97 -2.64 1.53 -11.07
N PHE A 98 -2.13 2.44 -10.25
CA PHE A 98 -1.70 2.17 -8.87
C PHE A 98 -2.17 3.27 -7.93
N GLN A 99 -2.76 2.90 -6.82
CA GLN A 99 -3.38 3.81 -5.86
C GLN A 99 -2.88 3.53 -4.44
N MET A 100 -3.09 4.47 -3.52
CA MET A 100 -2.64 4.35 -2.14
C MET A 100 -3.81 4.45 -1.17
N VAL A 101 -3.81 3.57 -0.16
CA VAL A 101 -4.66 3.67 1.03
C VAL A 101 -3.75 4.02 2.20
N PHE A 102 -4.04 5.14 2.85
CA PHE A 102 -3.22 5.71 3.92
C PHE A 102 -3.64 5.19 5.29
N GLN A 103 -2.71 5.28 6.24
CA GLN A 103 -2.85 4.85 7.63
C GLN A 103 -4.00 5.56 8.38
N ASP A 104 -4.13 6.87 8.21
CA ASP A 104 -5.10 7.68 8.94
C ASP A 104 -6.35 7.96 8.09
N PRO A 105 -7.49 7.28 8.38
CA PRO A 105 -8.73 7.53 7.67
C PRO A 105 -9.34 8.92 7.97
N TYR A 106 -8.92 9.57 9.07
CA TYR A 106 -9.39 10.92 9.43
C TYR A 106 -8.63 11.99 8.62
N GLY A 107 -7.29 11.92 8.58
CA GLY A 107 -6.45 12.87 7.85
C GLY A 107 -6.47 12.69 6.35
N SER A 108 -6.86 11.51 5.85
CA SER A 108 -6.87 11.21 4.41
C SER A 108 -8.10 11.71 3.66
N LEU A 109 -9.17 12.12 4.37
CA LEU A 109 -10.42 12.62 3.79
C LEU A 109 -10.62 14.10 4.20
N ASP A 110 -10.68 15.03 3.24
CA ASP A 110 -10.96 16.45 3.53
C ASP A 110 -12.37 16.59 4.17
N PRO A 111 -12.48 16.97 5.46
CA PRO A 111 -13.77 17.02 6.16
C PRO A 111 -14.74 18.06 5.60
N ARG A 112 -14.27 18.98 4.77
CA ARG A 112 -15.06 20.05 4.15
C ARG A 112 -15.67 19.63 2.82
N GLN A 113 -15.30 18.45 2.29
CA GLN A 113 -15.77 17.94 1.01
C GLN A 113 -16.80 16.83 1.20
N LYS A 114 -17.79 16.78 0.30
CA LYS A 114 -18.73 15.67 0.21
C LYS A 114 -18.01 14.39 -0.26
N ILE A 115 -18.53 13.24 0.13
CA ILE A 115 -17.98 11.93 -0.23
C ILE A 115 -17.85 11.76 -1.74
N LEU A 116 -18.83 12.24 -2.53
CA LEU A 116 -18.73 12.23 -4.00
C LEU A 116 -17.41 12.85 -4.49
N LYS A 117 -17.06 14.04 -3.98
CA LYS A 117 -15.87 14.77 -4.42
C LYS A 117 -14.58 14.06 -3.97
N ILE A 118 -14.58 13.51 -2.75
CA ILE A 118 -13.45 12.75 -2.19
C ILE A 118 -13.20 11.47 -3.01
N VAL A 119 -14.25 10.67 -3.24
CA VAL A 119 -14.13 9.39 -3.96
C VAL A 119 -13.76 9.63 -5.43
N ALA A 120 -14.29 10.69 -6.05
CA ALA A 120 -14.02 11.03 -7.45
C ALA A 120 -12.67 11.72 -7.70
N GLU A 121 -11.94 12.13 -6.64
CA GLU A 121 -10.67 12.87 -6.77
C GLU A 121 -9.67 12.23 -7.74
N PRO A 122 -9.38 10.91 -7.69
CA PRO A 122 -8.44 10.29 -8.61
C PRO A 122 -8.85 10.38 -10.09
N LEU A 123 -10.14 10.45 -10.40
CA LEU A 123 -10.61 10.59 -11.78
C LEU A 123 -10.22 11.94 -12.40
N HIS A 124 -10.16 13.01 -11.60
CA HIS A 124 -9.75 14.33 -12.10
C HIS A 124 -8.29 14.37 -12.57
N SER A 125 -7.44 13.51 -12.02
CA SER A 125 -6.05 13.40 -12.45
C SER A 125 -5.88 12.58 -13.72
N THR A 126 -6.79 11.65 -14.02
CA THR A 126 -6.68 10.69 -15.13
C THR A 126 -7.35 11.17 -16.41
N VAL A 127 -8.41 11.98 -16.30
CA VAL A 127 -9.28 12.38 -17.41
C VAL A 127 -8.59 13.18 -18.52
N HIS A 128 -7.45 13.81 -18.23
CA HIS A 128 -6.74 14.62 -19.24
C HIS A 128 -5.61 13.85 -19.96
N GLY A 129 -5.26 12.64 -19.56
CA GLY A 129 -4.03 11.98 -20.02
C GLY A 129 -4.19 10.85 -21.04
N ALA A 130 -5.18 9.99 -20.91
CA ALA A 130 -5.19 8.72 -21.66
C ALA A 130 -6.14 8.67 -22.87
N THR A 131 -7.27 9.37 -22.84
CA THR A 131 -8.30 9.28 -23.90
C THR A 131 -8.76 10.63 -24.48
N GLY A 132 -8.31 11.75 -23.92
CA GLY A 132 -8.76 13.09 -24.35
C GLY A 132 -10.24 13.37 -24.12
N GLN A 133 -11.01 12.43 -23.57
CA GLN A 133 -12.43 12.59 -23.28
C GLN A 133 -12.65 12.92 -21.80
N SER A 134 -13.28 14.05 -21.55
CA SER A 134 -13.76 14.44 -20.22
C SER A 134 -14.96 13.55 -19.85
N LEU A 135 -14.90 12.90 -18.68
CA LEU A 135 -16.06 12.19 -18.12
C LEU A 135 -17.18 13.19 -17.83
N SER A 136 -18.42 12.82 -18.11
CA SER A 136 -19.57 13.63 -17.71
C SER A 136 -19.73 13.61 -16.18
N ALA A 137 -20.40 14.62 -15.63
CA ALA A 137 -20.71 14.66 -14.20
C ALA A 137 -21.53 13.44 -13.75
N GLN A 138 -22.39 12.92 -14.63
CA GLN A 138 -23.18 11.72 -14.37
C GLN A 138 -22.29 10.47 -14.34
N ASP A 139 -21.36 10.29 -15.29
CA ASP A 139 -20.42 9.16 -15.28
C ASP A 139 -19.55 9.14 -14.03
N ILE A 140 -19.09 10.31 -13.58
CA ILE A 140 -18.31 10.44 -12.33
C ILE A 140 -19.16 10.01 -11.14
N LYS A 141 -20.41 10.47 -11.05
CA LYS A 141 -21.34 10.11 -9.98
C LYS A 141 -21.64 8.62 -9.97
N ASP A 142 -21.88 8.01 -11.13
CA ASP A 142 -22.20 6.59 -11.25
C ASP A 142 -20.99 5.72 -10.85
N ARG A 143 -19.78 6.07 -11.28
CA ARG A 143 -18.55 5.40 -10.85
C ARG A 143 -18.30 5.53 -9.35
N ALA A 144 -18.53 6.70 -8.77
CA ALA A 144 -18.40 6.91 -7.33
C ALA A 144 -19.44 6.11 -6.54
N ALA A 145 -20.68 6.04 -7.01
CA ALA A 145 -21.75 5.22 -6.43
C ALA A 145 -21.40 3.73 -6.45
N GLN A 146 -20.87 3.26 -7.59
CA GLN A 146 -20.41 1.89 -7.74
C GLN A 146 -19.25 1.59 -6.77
N ALA A 147 -18.23 2.45 -6.68
CA ALA A 147 -17.10 2.27 -5.78
C ALA A 147 -17.54 2.21 -4.30
N LEU A 148 -18.51 3.05 -3.88
CA LEU A 148 -19.08 2.96 -2.53
C LEU A 148 -19.82 1.63 -2.30
N THR A 149 -20.59 1.18 -3.26
CA THR A 149 -21.33 -0.08 -3.15
C THR A 149 -20.38 -1.28 -3.02
N GLU A 150 -19.26 -1.27 -3.74
CA GLU A 150 -18.22 -2.31 -3.68
C GLU A 150 -17.58 -2.45 -2.30
N VAL A 151 -17.51 -1.36 -1.54
CA VAL A 151 -17.01 -1.37 -0.16
C VAL A 151 -18.12 -1.51 0.90
N GLY A 152 -19.36 -1.82 0.47
CA GLY A 152 -20.51 -2.06 1.35
C GLY A 152 -21.13 -0.79 1.94
N LEU A 153 -20.96 0.36 1.27
CA LEU A 153 -21.64 1.62 1.58
C LEU A 153 -22.78 1.88 0.57
N ARG A 154 -23.67 2.83 0.90
CA ARG A 154 -24.81 3.14 0.06
C ARG A 154 -24.47 4.23 -0.96
N ALA A 155 -25.02 4.14 -2.17
CA ALA A 155 -24.87 5.20 -3.17
C ALA A 155 -25.40 6.57 -2.66
N SER A 156 -26.43 6.59 -1.80
CA SER A 156 -26.96 7.81 -1.18
C SER A 156 -25.95 8.49 -0.22
N ASP A 157 -24.91 7.79 0.21
CA ASP A 157 -23.89 8.34 1.10
C ASP A 157 -22.94 9.32 0.37
N LEU A 158 -23.00 9.41 -0.97
CA LEU A 158 -22.23 10.36 -1.77
C LEU A 158 -22.44 11.83 -1.39
N ASP A 159 -23.64 12.15 -0.90
CA ASP A 159 -24.00 13.54 -0.53
C ASP A 159 -23.60 13.94 0.88
N LYS A 160 -23.14 12.99 1.69
CA LYS A 160 -22.70 13.18 3.07
C LYS A 160 -21.27 13.70 3.18
N TYR A 161 -20.87 14.06 4.39
CA TYR A 161 -19.54 14.50 4.76
C TYR A 161 -18.81 13.44 5.61
N PRO A 162 -17.45 13.42 5.65
CA PRO A 162 -16.68 12.45 6.41
C PRO A 162 -17.05 12.33 7.90
N HIS A 163 -17.42 13.45 8.54
CA HIS A 163 -17.78 13.47 9.97
C HIS A 163 -19.07 12.70 10.30
N GLU A 164 -19.88 12.35 9.31
CA GLU A 164 -21.11 11.56 9.47
C GLU A 164 -20.85 10.03 9.49
N PHE A 165 -19.58 9.60 9.39
CA PHE A 165 -19.18 8.20 9.28
C PHE A 165 -18.28 7.77 10.44
N SER A 166 -18.40 6.49 10.84
CA SER A 166 -17.47 5.85 11.79
C SER A 166 -16.07 5.70 11.18
N GLY A 167 -15.05 5.40 12.01
CA GLY A 167 -13.68 5.16 11.57
C GLY A 167 -13.59 4.08 10.48
N GLY A 168 -14.22 2.93 10.68
CA GLY A 168 -14.24 1.85 9.70
C GLY A 168 -14.98 2.21 8.40
N GLN A 169 -16.05 3.01 8.48
CA GLN A 169 -16.72 3.52 7.29
C GLN A 169 -15.85 4.53 6.53
N ARG A 170 -15.10 5.39 7.22
CA ARG A 170 -14.14 6.30 6.57
C ARG A 170 -13.02 5.53 5.88
N GLN A 171 -12.54 4.45 6.49
CA GLN A 171 -11.55 3.57 5.86
C GLN A 171 -12.12 2.92 4.59
N ARG A 172 -13.36 2.46 4.61
CA ARG A 172 -14.05 1.97 3.40
C ARG A 172 -14.18 3.04 2.32
N ILE A 173 -14.44 4.30 2.69
CA ILE A 173 -14.44 5.44 1.74
C ILE A 173 -13.05 5.67 1.14
N ALA A 174 -11.98 5.59 1.94
CA ALA A 174 -10.61 5.70 1.44
C ALA A 174 -10.26 4.56 0.46
N ILE A 175 -10.73 3.33 0.74
CA ILE A 175 -10.61 2.19 -0.18
C ILE A 175 -11.44 2.45 -1.46
N ALA A 176 -12.67 2.93 -1.36
CA ALA A 176 -13.50 3.26 -2.52
C ALA A 176 -12.84 4.33 -3.42
N ARG A 177 -12.20 5.34 -2.81
CA ARG A 177 -11.40 6.34 -3.53
C ARG A 177 -10.26 5.70 -4.31
N ALA A 178 -9.55 4.75 -3.71
CA ALA A 178 -8.49 4.03 -4.40
C ALA A 178 -9.02 3.15 -5.53
N LEU A 179 -10.21 2.55 -5.38
CA LEU A 179 -10.80 1.63 -6.35
C LEU A 179 -11.41 2.31 -7.58
N ILE A 180 -11.75 3.60 -7.51
CA ILE A 180 -12.55 4.27 -8.56
C ILE A 180 -11.87 4.28 -9.94
N THR A 181 -10.54 4.24 -9.97
CA THR A 181 -9.74 4.18 -11.19
C THR A 181 -9.55 2.75 -11.72
N ARG A 182 -10.02 1.73 -11.00
CA ARG A 182 -9.79 0.30 -11.30
C ARG A 182 -8.28 -0.02 -11.37
N PRO A 183 -7.52 0.25 -10.32
CA PRO A 183 -6.08 0.07 -10.34
C PRO A 183 -5.70 -1.42 -10.40
N ALA A 184 -4.51 -1.72 -10.92
CA ALA A 184 -3.92 -3.05 -10.84
C ALA A 184 -3.18 -3.29 -9.51
N LEU A 185 -2.72 -2.20 -8.86
CA LEU A 185 -1.98 -2.23 -7.60
C LEU A 185 -2.59 -1.25 -6.59
N ILE A 186 -2.74 -1.71 -5.35
CA ILE A 186 -3.00 -0.83 -4.20
C ILE A 186 -1.85 -0.95 -3.21
N VAL A 187 -1.20 0.17 -2.91
CA VAL A 187 -0.24 0.29 -1.81
C VAL A 187 -1.02 0.66 -0.56
N ALA A 188 -1.08 -0.26 0.40
CA ALA A 188 -1.79 -0.08 1.67
C ALA A 188 -0.78 0.16 2.78
N ASP A 189 -0.62 1.43 3.20
CA ASP A 189 0.30 1.81 4.28
C ASP A 189 -0.46 1.84 5.60
N GLU A 190 -0.28 0.79 6.41
CA GLU A 190 -0.93 0.56 7.71
C GLU A 190 -2.47 0.77 7.70
N PRO A 191 -3.20 0.18 6.76
CA PRO A 191 -4.58 0.58 6.46
C PRO A 191 -5.58 0.30 7.58
N VAL A 192 -5.22 -0.42 8.63
CA VAL A 192 -6.12 -0.78 9.73
C VAL A 192 -5.59 -0.41 11.12
N SER A 193 -4.38 0.15 11.23
CA SER A 193 -3.70 0.39 12.52
C SER A 193 -4.44 1.36 13.45
N ALA A 194 -5.25 2.28 12.91
CA ALA A 194 -6.03 3.25 13.67
C ALA A 194 -7.46 2.76 14.03
N LEU A 195 -7.80 1.51 13.73
CA LEU A 195 -9.14 0.94 13.94
C LEU A 195 -9.13 -0.05 15.11
N ASP A 196 -10.29 -0.24 15.74
CA ASP A 196 -10.47 -1.32 16.72
C ASP A 196 -10.47 -2.70 16.04
N VAL A 197 -10.12 -3.75 16.82
CA VAL A 197 -9.86 -5.11 16.31
C VAL A 197 -11.04 -5.67 15.50
N SER A 198 -12.29 -5.42 15.92
CA SER A 198 -13.46 -5.94 15.22
C SER A 198 -13.68 -5.27 13.87
N VAL A 199 -13.39 -3.99 13.78
CA VAL A 199 -13.47 -3.21 12.53
C VAL A 199 -12.28 -3.52 11.62
N GLN A 200 -11.08 -3.75 12.19
CA GLN A 200 -9.92 -4.22 11.42
C GLN A 200 -10.26 -5.49 10.64
N ALA A 201 -10.81 -6.51 11.32
CA ALA A 201 -11.17 -7.77 10.67
C ALA A 201 -12.17 -7.56 9.51
N GLN A 202 -13.15 -6.68 9.67
CA GLN A 202 -14.12 -6.37 8.62
C GLN A 202 -13.48 -5.67 7.40
N VAL A 203 -12.52 -4.77 7.63
CA VAL A 203 -11.80 -4.07 6.54
C VAL A 203 -10.85 -5.02 5.82
N LEU A 204 -10.13 -5.89 6.56
CA LEU A 204 -9.24 -6.89 5.96
C LEU A 204 -10.01 -7.91 5.12
N ASN A 205 -11.14 -8.43 5.61
CA ASN A 205 -12.01 -9.31 4.84
C ASN A 205 -12.52 -8.63 3.55
N LEU A 206 -12.93 -7.36 3.66
CA LEU A 206 -13.31 -6.58 2.48
C LEU A 206 -12.15 -6.46 1.47
N MET A 207 -10.92 -6.23 1.93
CA MET A 207 -9.76 -6.10 1.02
C MET A 207 -9.44 -7.44 0.34
N MET A 208 -9.55 -8.58 1.04
CA MET A 208 -9.42 -9.92 0.44
C MET A 208 -10.50 -10.18 -0.61
N ASP A 209 -11.76 -9.91 -0.29
CA ASP A 209 -12.88 -10.06 -1.24
C ASP A 209 -12.69 -9.18 -2.50
N LEU A 210 -12.15 -7.97 -2.34
CA LEU A 210 -11.85 -7.09 -3.46
C LEU A 210 -10.69 -7.61 -4.31
N GLN A 211 -9.66 -8.20 -3.70
CA GLN A 211 -8.56 -8.86 -4.40
C GLN A 211 -9.07 -9.96 -5.30
N ASP A 212 -9.87 -10.87 -4.75
CA ASP A 212 -10.40 -12.03 -5.46
C ASP A 212 -11.35 -11.62 -6.61
N ARG A 213 -12.25 -10.68 -6.35
CA ARG A 213 -13.26 -10.26 -7.34
C ARG A 213 -12.72 -9.39 -8.45
N LEU A 214 -11.72 -8.55 -8.15
CA LEU A 214 -11.20 -7.54 -9.08
C LEU A 214 -9.80 -7.88 -9.62
N GLY A 215 -9.16 -8.95 -9.14
CA GLY A 215 -7.81 -9.33 -9.53
C GLY A 215 -6.76 -8.30 -9.07
N LEU A 216 -7.00 -7.62 -7.94
CA LEU A 216 -6.10 -6.61 -7.40
C LEU A 216 -4.80 -7.23 -6.90
N SER A 217 -3.72 -6.44 -6.96
CA SER A 217 -2.49 -6.74 -6.24
C SER A 217 -2.34 -5.79 -5.07
N TYR A 218 -1.79 -6.27 -3.96
CA TYR A 218 -1.51 -5.42 -2.79
C TYR A 218 -0.01 -5.37 -2.48
N LEU A 219 0.50 -4.17 -2.25
CA LEU A 219 1.71 -3.96 -1.49
C LEU A 219 1.29 -3.48 -0.09
N PHE A 220 1.38 -4.37 0.88
CA PHE A 220 0.83 -4.16 2.21
C PHE A 220 1.94 -3.81 3.20
N VAL A 221 1.97 -2.58 3.68
CA VAL A 221 2.93 -2.12 4.70
C VAL A 221 2.26 -2.20 6.06
N SER A 222 2.86 -2.94 6.99
CA SER A 222 2.35 -3.06 8.35
C SER A 222 3.47 -3.34 9.35
N HIS A 223 3.26 -2.94 10.60
CA HIS A 223 4.02 -3.42 11.74
C HIS A 223 3.33 -4.60 12.44
N ASP A 224 2.07 -4.88 12.10
CA ASP A 224 1.31 -6.03 12.62
C ASP A 224 1.51 -7.24 11.69
N LEU A 225 2.34 -8.16 12.19
CA LEU A 225 2.67 -9.40 11.50
C LEU A 225 1.47 -10.33 11.36
N ALA A 226 0.51 -10.33 12.31
CA ALA A 226 -0.67 -11.18 12.21
C ALA A 226 -1.56 -10.76 11.04
N VAL A 227 -1.68 -9.44 10.81
CA VAL A 227 -2.37 -8.87 9.64
C VAL A 227 -1.67 -9.27 8.34
N VAL A 228 -0.34 -9.20 8.31
CA VAL A 228 0.45 -9.55 7.11
C VAL A 228 0.33 -11.05 6.79
N ASN A 229 0.38 -11.91 7.80
CA ASN A 229 0.19 -13.35 7.63
C ASN A 229 -1.19 -13.70 7.04
N LEU A 230 -2.21 -12.93 7.40
CA LEU A 230 -3.57 -13.12 6.89
C LEU A 230 -3.71 -12.64 5.44
N MET A 231 -3.05 -11.53 5.08
CA MET A 231 -3.30 -10.78 3.85
C MET A 231 -2.32 -11.10 2.71
N CYS A 232 -1.11 -11.59 3.02
CA CYS A 232 -0.02 -11.59 2.05
C CYS A 232 0.43 -12.97 1.65
N ASP A 233 0.65 -13.17 0.33
CA ASP A 233 1.26 -14.38 -0.22
C ASP A 233 2.75 -14.45 0.12
N ASP A 234 3.45 -13.32 -0.04
CA ASP A 234 4.88 -13.17 0.23
C ASP A 234 5.15 -12.06 1.24
N VAL A 235 6.28 -12.13 1.92
CA VAL A 235 6.69 -11.14 2.94
C VAL A 235 8.14 -10.74 2.76
N ILE A 236 8.42 -9.46 2.98
CA ILE A 236 9.75 -8.88 3.09
C ILE A 236 9.91 -8.28 4.47
N VAL A 237 10.97 -8.65 5.16
CA VAL A 237 11.33 -8.11 6.48
C VAL A 237 12.40 -7.04 6.29
N LEU A 238 12.08 -5.81 6.68
CA LEU A 238 12.96 -4.65 6.61
C LEU A 238 13.53 -4.31 7.99
N GLN A 239 14.86 -4.19 8.07
CA GLN A 239 15.57 -3.70 9.24
C GLN A 239 16.61 -2.66 8.83
N HIS A 240 16.56 -1.46 9.40
CA HIS A 240 17.50 -0.36 9.12
C HIS A 240 17.73 -0.11 7.61
N GLY A 241 16.67 -0.15 6.84
CA GLY A 241 16.72 0.09 5.39
C GLY A 241 17.18 -1.09 4.54
N HIS A 242 17.45 -2.26 5.13
CA HIS A 242 17.86 -3.48 4.44
C HIS A 242 16.78 -4.54 4.47
N VAL A 243 16.67 -5.31 3.40
CA VAL A 243 15.92 -6.57 3.42
C VAL A 243 16.77 -7.60 4.15
N VAL A 244 16.30 -8.08 5.30
CA VAL A 244 17.01 -9.08 6.10
C VAL A 244 16.47 -10.49 5.87
N GLU A 245 15.20 -10.59 5.49
CA GLU A 245 14.56 -11.85 5.13
C GLU A 245 13.42 -11.61 4.14
N ALA A 246 13.19 -12.55 3.21
CA ALA A 246 12.09 -12.49 2.26
C ALA A 246 11.71 -13.92 1.83
N GLY A 247 10.42 -14.13 1.60
CA GLY A 247 9.91 -15.45 1.17
C GLY A 247 8.39 -15.51 1.23
N ALA A 248 7.87 -16.72 0.97
CA ALA A 248 6.45 -16.99 1.15
C ALA A 248 6.03 -16.71 2.60
N SER A 249 4.85 -16.14 2.78
CA SER A 249 4.34 -15.77 4.10
C SER A 249 4.39 -16.95 5.05
N GLU A 250 3.90 -18.11 4.61
CA GLU A 250 3.91 -19.34 5.41
C GLU A 250 5.31 -19.73 5.89
N ASP A 251 6.32 -19.66 5.01
CA ASP A 251 7.70 -20.02 5.36
C ASP A 251 8.29 -19.05 6.39
N ILE A 252 8.09 -17.74 6.19
CA ILE A 252 8.58 -16.72 7.13
C ILE A 252 7.94 -16.86 8.51
N PHE A 253 6.64 -17.16 8.57
CA PHE A 253 5.93 -17.30 9.85
C PHE A 253 6.22 -18.60 10.59
N GLN A 254 6.53 -19.70 9.87
CA GLN A 254 6.81 -21.00 10.48
C GLN A 254 8.29 -21.26 10.70
N ASN A 255 9.17 -20.75 9.81
CA ASN A 255 10.57 -21.15 9.72
C ASN A 255 11.53 -19.96 9.57
N ALA A 256 11.23 -18.81 10.17
CA ALA A 256 12.10 -17.63 10.12
C ALA A 256 13.56 -17.97 10.46
N GLN A 257 14.49 -17.57 9.61
CA GLN A 257 15.92 -17.86 9.76
C GLN A 257 16.68 -16.68 10.39
N HIS A 258 16.25 -15.44 10.09
CA HIS A 258 16.94 -14.27 10.58
C HIS A 258 16.57 -13.97 12.05
N PRO A 259 17.52 -13.73 12.96
CA PRO A 259 17.24 -13.47 14.39
C PRO A 259 16.28 -12.31 14.63
N TYR A 260 16.34 -11.26 13.80
CA TYR A 260 15.41 -10.13 13.89
C TYR A 260 13.96 -10.55 13.55
N THR A 261 13.76 -11.36 12.50
CA THR A 261 12.44 -11.89 12.15
C THR A 261 11.88 -12.76 13.27
N GLN A 262 12.71 -13.63 13.84
CA GLN A 262 12.34 -14.45 14.99
C GLN A 262 11.91 -13.61 16.19
N ALA A 263 12.65 -12.53 16.48
CA ALA A 263 12.30 -11.60 17.57
C ALA A 263 10.97 -10.89 17.30
N LEU A 264 10.70 -10.45 16.06
CA LEU A 264 9.43 -9.86 15.68
C LEU A 264 8.27 -10.85 15.84
N LEU A 265 8.45 -12.11 15.41
CA LEU A 265 7.43 -13.15 15.52
C LEU A 265 7.16 -13.54 16.97
N ALA A 266 8.19 -13.58 17.81
CA ALA A 266 8.06 -13.86 19.24
C ALA A 266 7.28 -12.78 20.01
N ALA A 267 7.21 -11.56 19.47
CA ALA A 267 6.46 -10.47 20.05
C ALA A 267 4.94 -10.54 19.73
N ILE A 268 4.52 -11.43 18.81
CA ILE A 268 3.09 -11.62 18.48
C ILE A 268 2.40 -12.34 19.64
N PRO A 269 1.33 -11.78 20.23
CA PRO A 269 0.55 -12.47 21.27
C PRO A 269 0.02 -13.83 20.76
N GLY A 270 0.37 -14.92 21.45
CA GLY A 270 -0.09 -16.28 21.13
C GLY A 270 0.78 -17.07 20.15
N HIS A 271 1.78 -16.49 19.50
CA HIS A 271 2.66 -17.23 18.57
C HIS A 271 3.54 -18.26 19.30
N ALA A 272 4.00 -17.98 20.50
CA ALA A 272 4.83 -18.89 21.31
C ALA A 272 4.14 -20.21 21.69
N HIS A 273 2.80 -20.29 21.63
CA HIS A 273 2.06 -21.52 21.95
C HIS A 273 1.89 -22.48 20.76
N VAL A 274 2.11 -22.04 19.53
CA VAL A 274 1.95 -22.91 18.35
C VAL A 274 3.24 -23.70 18.10
N ALA A 275 4.40 -23.10 18.28
CA ALA A 275 5.70 -23.74 18.10
C ALA A 275 5.95 -24.92 19.07
N SER A 276 5.37 -24.88 20.28
CA SER A 276 5.52 -25.95 21.28
C SER A 276 4.57 -27.14 21.10
N ARG A 277 3.55 -27.04 20.22
CA ARG A 277 2.60 -28.13 19.95
C ARG A 277 2.98 -29.04 18.77
N VAL A 278 3.92 -28.61 17.93
CA VAL A 278 4.39 -29.38 16.76
C VAL A 278 5.58 -30.28 17.13
N SER A 279 6.17 -30.07 18.32
CA SER A 279 7.32 -30.85 18.81
C SER A 279 6.96 -31.89 19.90
N ALA A 280 5.71 -32.27 20.04
CA ALA A 280 5.27 -33.29 21.02
C ALA A 280 4.58 -34.47 20.33
#